data_66ca448ab1d283b5daeb80824303e5e8
#
_entry.id   66ca448ab1d283b5daeb80824303e5e8
#
_cell.length_a   1.000
_cell.length_b   1.000
_cell.length_c   1.000
_cell.angle_alpha   90.00
_cell.angle_beta   90.00
_cell.angle_gamma   90.00
#
_symmetry.space_group_name_H-M   'P 1'
#
loop_
_entity.id
_entity.type
_entity.pdbx_description
1 polymer ?
#
loop_
_entity_poly.entity_id
_entity_poly.type
_entity_poly.pdbx_seq_one_letter_code
_entity_poly.pdbx_strand_id
1 'polypeptide(L)'
;MKNTSPAQEDRTVQELTLLHEISRMLDQSLDLQEVVGPVLEALANHLNLQHGTLTLLNQKTGHILIEAAHGLSDQQTKRGRYKLGEGVTGQVVLTGKPAIIPQTSDSPLFLNRTLRNKREEVSFICVPIKEDKEVTGALSVDRAYDPKHELNDDVRLLTIIVSMIGQAVQLRREAQVKQERLAKENERLKAELRDRFRPSNIIGNSHEMQRVYDEIAQVSKSNTTILIQGETGTGKELVAHAIHYNSNRSGKPFIKAHCAALPETIIESELFGHVKGAFTGATTERKGRFELAHSGTLFLDEIGDIPPLIQIKLLRVLQEREFERVGDTETVKINVRVIAATNRDLPTLVNRGTFREDLFYRLHVFPIYVPELRKRKVDIVLLADYFLEKYARESSKQVRRLSSAGIDMLMSYHWPGNVRELENVIERAVLLAEDDVIHPHHLPPTLQTADAIGTKMQGDLKSLVESYEADLVRDALKSTRGNMASAARSLGTSQRIMGYKVKKYGIRPKQHNA
;
A
#
# COMPACT_ATOMS: atom_id res chain seq x y z
N MET A 1 50.09 17.22 33.92
CA MET A 1 50.18 16.21 32.87
C MET A 1 50.78 14.98 33.53
N LYS A 2 49.96 13.92 33.71
CA LYS A 2 50.47 12.64 34.27
C LYS A 2 51.21 11.93 33.14
N ASN A 3 52.50 11.66 33.34
CA ASN A 3 53.31 10.84 32.43
C ASN A 3 52.72 9.40 32.44
N THR A 4 51.99 9.07 31.38
CA THR A 4 51.60 7.67 31.10
C THR A 4 52.83 6.90 30.72
N SER A 5 53.02 5.72 31.32
CA SER A 5 54.12 4.81 30.96
C SER A 5 53.94 4.32 29.52
N PRO A 6 55.04 4.14 28.72
CA PRO A 6 54.98 3.60 27.35
C PRO A 6 54.14 2.33 27.21
N ALA A 7 54.16 1.46 28.21
CA ALA A 7 53.36 0.23 28.28
C ALA A 7 51.84 0.51 28.39
N GLN A 8 51.46 1.67 28.96
CA GLN A 8 50.05 2.06 29.13
C GLN A 8 49.47 2.71 27.85
N GLU A 9 50.34 3.39 27.06
CA GLU A 9 49.96 3.91 25.74
C GLU A 9 49.74 2.76 24.75
N ASP A 10 50.58 1.73 24.75
CA ASP A 10 50.48 0.59 23.84
C ASP A 10 49.21 -0.22 24.11
N ARG A 11 48.85 -0.43 25.38
CA ARG A 11 47.61 -1.09 25.81
C ARG A 11 46.36 -0.32 25.35
N THR A 12 46.37 1.02 25.48
CA THR A 12 45.24 1.86 25.07
C THR A 12 45.03 1.80 23.55
N VAL A 13 46.08 1.77 22.74
CA VAL A 13 46.00 1.61 21.29
C VAL A 13 45.40 0.24 20.92
N GLN A 14 45.83 -0.81 21.61
CA GLN A 14 45.28 -2.17 21.41
C GLN A 14 43.81 -2.25 21.76
N GLU A 15 43.35 -1.67 22.88
CA GLU A 15 41.94 -1.60 23.27
C GLU A 15 41.09 -0.82 22.23
N LEU A 16 41.59 0.31 21.72
CA LEU A 16 40.88 1.09 20.67
C LEU A 16 40.78 0.31 19.36
N THR A 17 41.83 -0.41 18.98
CA THR A 17 41.84 -1.23 17.77
C THR A 17 40.82 -2.35 17.88
N LEU A 18 40.74 -3.02 19.02
CA LEU A 18 39.73 -4.05 19.30
C LEU A 18 38.30 -3.48 19.23
N LEU A 19 38.05 -2.34 19.87
CA LEU A 19 36.72 -1.71 19.84
C LEU A 19 36.31 -1.33 18.41
N HIS A 20 37.25 -0.82 17.59
CA HIS A 20 36.99 -0.53 16.19
C HIS A 20 36.68 -1.78 15.37
N GLU A 21 37.43 -2.87 15.59
CA GLU A 21 37.22 -4.15 14.93
C GLU A 21 35.84 -4.73 15.30
N ILE A 22 35.47 -4.73 16.58
CA ILE A 22 34.16 -5.18 17.06
C ILE A 22 33.04 -4.32 16.46
N SER A 23 33.21 -2.99 16.41
CA SER A 23 32.21 -2.10 15.78
C SER A 23 31.95 -2.48 14.32
N ARG A 24 33.02 -2.73 13.55
CA ARG A 24 32.91 -3.19 12.16
C ARG A 24 32.20 -4.55 12.02
N MET A 25 32.51 -5.50 12.92
CA MET A 25 31.84 -6.80 12.91
C MET A 25 30.35 -6.65 13.21
N LEU A 26 29.99 -5.82 14.17
CA LEU A 26 28.60 -5.53 14.50
C LEU A 26 27.82 -4.91 13.33
N ASP A 27 28.44 -4.21 12.41
CA ASP A 27 27.79 -3.58 11.25
C ASP A 27 27.60 -4.54 10.04
N GLN A 28 28.31 -5.67 10.00
CA GLN A 28 28.40 -6.53 8.81
C GLN A 28 27.21 -7.47 8.60
N SER A 29 26.52 -7.91 9.63
CA SER A 29 25.39 -8.84 9.52
C SER A 29 24.20 -8.41 10.36
N LEU A 30 22.99 -8.73 9.88
CA LEU A 30 21.75 -8.55 10.65
C LEU A 30 21.49 -9.70 11.63
N ASP A 31 22.17 -10.83 11.50
CA ASP A 31 22.05 -11.97 12.40
C ASP A 31 23.04 -11.87 13.56
N LEU A 32 22.52 -11.84 14.79
CA LEU A 32 23.33 -11.76 16.00
C LEU A 32 24.24 -12.99 16.18
N GLN A 33 23.75 -14.18 15.81
CA GLN A 33 24.51 -15.42 15.95
C GLN A 33 25.75 -15.44 15.05
N GLU A 34 25.64 -14.85 13.84
CA GLU A 34 26.78 -14.74 12.92
C GLU A 34 27.85 -13.75 13.39
N VAL A 35 27.46 -12.76 14.21
CA VAL A 35 28.36 -11.69 14.64
C VAL A 35 28.98 -11.94 16.00
N VAL A 36 28.26 -12.55 16.93
CA VAL A 36 28.75 -12.75 18.31
C VAL A 36 29.92 -13.74 18.37
N GLY A 37 29.93 -14.78 17.55
CA GLY A 37 31.04 -15.73 17.48
C GLY A 37 32.37 -15.02 17.16
N PRO A 38 32.48 -14.30 16.02
CA PRO A 38 33.67 -13.50 15.69
C PRO A 38 34.06 -12.48 16.77
N VAL A 39 33.08 -11.81 17.41
CA VAL A 39 33.35 -10.86 18.50
C VAL A 39 34.00 -11.56 19.71
N LEU A 40 33.48 -12.75 20.10
CA LEU A 40 34.07 -13.53 21.20
C LEU A 40 35.48 -14.02 20.84
N GLU A 41 35.74 -14.39 19.59
CA GLU A 41 37.06 -14.78 19.09
C GLU A 41 38.03 -13.60 19.11
N ALA A 42 37.64 -12.44 18.65
CA ALA A 42 38.48 -11.22 18.72
C ALA A 42 38.82 -10.88 20.19
N LEU A 43 37.83 -10.95 21.07
CA LEU A 43 38.04 -10.78 22.52
C LEU A 43 39.03 -11.77 23.10
N ALA A 44 38.87 -13.06 22.76
CA ALA A 44 39.76 -14.14 23.24
C ALA A 44 41.22 -13.90 22.83
N ASN A 45 41.42 -13.48 21.56
CA ASN A 45 42.77 -13.21 21.04
C ASN A 45 43.41 -11.96 21.67
N HIS A 46 42.66 -10.88 21.90
CA HIS A 46 43.21 -9.64 22.47
C HIS A 46 43.44 -9.69 23.97
N LEU A 47 42.56 -10.36 24.72
CA LEU A 47 42.65 -10.45 26.19
C LEU A 47 43.27 -11.75 26.67
N ASN A 48 43.73 -12.62 25.76
CA ASN A 48 44.26 -13.94 26.05
C ASN A 48 43.29 -14.76 26.92
N LEU A 49 42.02 -14.80 26.50
CA LEU A 49 40.97 -15.54 27.21
C LEU A 49 40.95 -17.00 26.80
N GLN A 50 40.64 -17.86 27.74
CA GLN A 50 40.47 -19.29 27.45
C GLN A 50 39.06 -19.59 26.92
N HIS A 51 38.05 -18.98 27.51
CA HIS A 51 36.65 -19.15 27.10
C HIS A 51 35.90 -17.81 27.19
N GLY A 52 34.94 -17.66 26.28
CA GLY A 52 33.99 -16.56 26.29
C GLY A 52 32.56 -17.09 26.06
N THR A 53 31.57 -16.59 26.78
CA THR A 53 30.17 -16.97 26.56
C THR A 53 29.26 -15.76 26.62
N LEU A 54 28.38 -15.65 25.65
CA LEU A 54 27.25 -14.70 25.66
C LEU A 54 25.99 -15.46 26.02
N THR A 55 25.32 -15.03 27.07
CA THR A 55 24.08 -15.65 27.57
C THR A 55 22.94 -14.66 27.48
N LEU A 56 21.74 -15.12 27.08
CA LEU A 56 20.53 -14.30 27.00
C LEU A 56 19.43 -14.88 27.91
N LEU A 57 18.65 -13.98 28.50
CA LEU A 57 17.48 -14.30 29.31
C LEU A 57 16.27 -14.54 28.41
N ASN A 58 15.72 -15.72 28.42
CA ASN A 58 14.46 -16.01 27.79
C ASN A 58 13.32 -15.55 28.70
N GLN A 59 12.71 -14.43 28.37
CA GLN A 59 11.63 -13.81 29.17
C GLN A 59 10.40 -14.71 29.36
N LYS A 60 10.14 -15.67 28.45
CA LYS A 60 8.99 -16.59 28.57
C LYS A 60 9.22 -17.71 29.56
N THR A 61 10.46 -18.21 29.64
CA THR A 61 10.80 -19.38 30.49
C THR A 61 11.55 -19.00 31.75
N GLY A 62 12.07 -17.78 31.88
CA GLY A 62 12.89 -17.32 32.99
C GLY A 62 14.28 -17.96 33.05
N HIS A 63 14.70 -18.69 32.00
CA HIS A 63 16.03 -19.33 31.94
C HIS A 63 17.02 -18.47 31.16
N ILE A 64 18.25 -18.47 31.61
CA ILE A 64 19.40 -17.86 30.95
C ILE A 64 20.11 -18.95 30.16
N LEU A 65 20.22 -18.77 28.83
CA LEU A 65 20.79 -19.75 27.91
C LEU A 65 22.04 -19.17 27.23
N ILE A 66 23.03 -20.02 26.95
CA ILE A 66 24.18 -19.63 26.16
C ILE A 66 23.73 -19.53 24.70
N GLU A 67 23.85 -18.34 24.12
CA GLU A 67 23.52 -18.03 22.70
C GLU A 67 24.73 -18.22 21.80
N ALA A 68 25.91 -17.83 22.29
CA ALA A 68 27.18 -18.04 21.61
C ALA A 68 28.31 -18.28 22.60
N ALA A 69 29.31 -19.04 22.18
CA ALA A 69 30.48 -19.38 23.00
C ALA A 69 31.73 -19.46 22.14
N HIS A 70 32.87 -19.07 22.72
CA HIS A 70 34.22 -19.35 22.24
C HIS A 70 34.92 -20.33 23.20
N GLY A 71 35.67 -21.31 22.66
CA GLY A 71 36.41 -22.30 23.45
C GLY A 71 35.56 -23.40 24.08
N LEU A 72 34.26 -23.50 23.79
CA LEU A 72 33.37 -24.55 24.27
C LEU A 72 32.83 -25.41 23.12
N SER A 73 32.67 -26.69 23.38
CA SER A 73 31.99 -27.60 22.46
C SER A 73 30.45 -27.40 22.49
N ASP A 74 29.75 -27.85 21.44
CA ASP A 74 28.27 -27.78 21.36
C ASP A 74 27.57 -28.46 22.53
N GLN A 75 28.13 -29.56 23.04
CA GLN A 75 27.59 -30.27 24.22
C GLN A 75 27.73 -29.44 25.49
N GLN A 76 28.87 -28.76 25.66
CA GLN A 76 29.13 -27.87 26.79
C GLN A 76 28.22 -26.64 26.75
N THR A 77 28.04 -26.04 25.58
CA THR A 77 27.15 -24.91 25.36
C THR A 77 25.69 -25.24 25.72
N LYS A 78 25.18 -26.40 25.29
CA LYS A 78 23.81 -26.85 25.62
C LYS A 78 23.57 -27.11 27.12
N ARG A 79 24.63 -27.44 27.89
CA ARG A 79 24.55 -27.62 29.35
C ARG A 79 24.55 -26.33 30.14
N GLY A 80 25.02 -25.24 29.55
CA GLY A 80 25.08 -23.90 30.16
C GLY A 80 23.71 -23.24 30.29
N ARG A 81 22.89 -23.75 31.21
CA ARG A 81 21.58 -23.20 31.57
C ARG A 81 21.57 -22.74 33.01
N TYR A 82 21.09 -21.52 33.24
CA TYR A 82 21.01 -20.89 34.56
C TYR A 82 19.62 -20.34 34.81
N LYS A 83 19.22 -20.30 36.10
CA LYS A 83 18.04 -19.53 36.52
C LYS A 83 18.47 -18.13 36.99
N LEU A 84 17.54 -17.20 37.05
CA LEU A 84 17.78 -15.88 37.66
C LEU A 84 18.26 -16.08 39.11
N GLY A 85 19.38 -15.43 39.47
CA GLY A 85 19.99 -15.54 40.78
C GLY A 85 20.86 -16.79 40.99
N GLU A 86 20.92 -17.73 40.04
CA GLU A 86 21.67 -18.97 40.15
C GLU A 86 23.11 -18.82 39.68
N GLY A 87 24.06 -19.06 40.53
CA GLY A 87 25.50 -18.92 40.23
C GLY A 87 25.87 -17.45 39.91
N VAL A 88 27.09 -17.25 39.42
CA VAL A 88 27.58 -15.90 39.07
C VAL A 88 26.79 -15.28 37.95
N THR A 89 26.57 -16.01 36.87
CA THR A 89 25.84 -15.52 35.70
C THR A 89 24.41 -15.13 36.05
N GLY A 90 23.66 -15.97 36.81
CA GLY A 90 22.30 -15.66 37.24
C GLY A 90 22.23 -14.47 38.18
N GLN A 91 23.23 -14.30 39.08
CA GLN A 91 23.34 -13.13 39.95
C GLN A 91 23.61 -11.85 39.19
N VAL A 92 24.49 -11.87 38.21
CA VAL A 92 24.80 -10.71 37.33
C VAL A 92 23.57 -10.28 36.56
N VAL A 93 22.81 -11.24 36.01
CA VAL A 93 21.56 -10.92 35.27
C VAL A 93 20.50 -10.38 36.24
N LEU A 94 20.39 -10.89 37.45
CA LEU A 94 19.42 -10.43 38.44
C LEU A 94 19.74 -9.03 38.98
N THR A 95 21.02 -8.75 39.29
CA THR A 95 21.45 -7.52 39.97
C THR A 95 21.83 -6.41 39.02
N GLY A 96 22.16 -6.75 37.75
CA GLY A 96 22.67 -5.79 36.76
C GLY A 96 24.04 -5.19 37.11
N LYS A 97 24.80 -5.87 38.00
CA LYS A 97 26.14 -5.46 38.41
C LYS A 97 27.17 -6.47 37.90
N PRO A 98 28.34 -6.03 37.41
CA PRO A 98 29.40 -6.95 37.03
C PRO A 98 29.92 -7.73 38.24
N ALA A 99 30.40 -8.96 38.02
CA ALA A 99 31.00 -9.79 39.02
C ALA A 99 32.39 -10.24 38.56
N ILE A 100 33.35 -10.23 39.50
CA ILE A 100 34.72 -10.69 39.33
C ILE A 100 34.98 -11.79 40.34
N ILE A 101 35.48 -12.92 39.87
CA ILE A 101 35.98 -13.98 40.72
C ILE A 101 37.44 -14.17 40.37
N PRO A 102 38.37 -13.68 41.22
CA PRO A 102 39.79 -13.74 40.95
C PRO A 102 40.29 -15.18 40.77
N GLN A 103 39.77 -16.12 41.57
CA GLN A 103 40.11 -17.53 41.48
C GLN A 103 38.88 -18.39 41.66
N THR A 104 38.50 -19.15 40.62
CA THR A 104 37.23 -19.88 40.58
C THR A 104 37.19 -21.06 41.56
N SER A 105 38.35 -21.63 41.97
CA SER A 105 38.44 -22.67 42.97
C SER A 105 37.94 -22.24 44.35
N ASP A 106 38.06 -20.97 44.69
CA ASP A 106 37.80 -20.42 46.02
C ASP A 106 36.37 -19.90 46.19
N SER A 107 35.58 -19.84 45.08
CA SER A 107 34.25 -19.27 45.11
C SER A 107 33.14 -20.33 45.09
N PRO A 108 32.32 -20.42 46.15
CA PRO A 108 31.18 -21.34 46.17
C PRO A 108 30.05 -20.91 45.18
N LEU A 109 30.08 -19.68 44.69
CA LEU A 109 29.10 -19.14 43.72
C LEU A 109 29.44 -19.56 42.28
N PHE A 110 30.63 -20.01 41.99
CA PHE A 110 31.03 -20.44 40.65
C PHE A 110 30.48 -21.83 40.33
N LEU A 111 29.49 -21.92 39.50
CA LEU A 111 28.88 -23.17 39.05
C LEU A 111 29.50 -23.60 37.71
N ASN A 112 30.38 -24.59 37.72
CA ASN A 112 30.99 -25.15 36.51
C ASN A 112 30.00 -26.07 35.74
N ARG A 113 28.91 -25.50 35.21
CA ARG A 113 27.90 -26.28 34.46
C ARG A 113 28.39 -26.73 33.08
N THR A 114 29.35 -26.03 32.52
CA THR A 114 29.96 -26.35 31.22
C THR A 114 31.03 -27.44 31.35
N LEU A 115 31.31 -27.94 32.56
CA LEU A 115 32.32 -28.99 32.86
C LEU A 115 33.71 -28.67 32.26
N ARG A 116 34.16 -27.41 32.42
CA ARG A 116 35.50 -26.99 32.05
C ARG A 116 36.56 -27.72 32.85
N ASN A 117 37.78 -27.80 32.33
CA ASN A 117 38.85 -28.59 32.93
C ASN A 117 39.17 -28.10 34.36
N LYS A 118 39.08 -28.94 35.38
CA LYS A 118 39.28 -28.59 36.79
C LYS A 118 40.76 -28.38 37.19
N ARG A 119 41.70 -28.60 36.26
CA ARG A 119 43.15 -28.58 36.55
C ARG A 119 43.80 -27.22 36.39
N GLU A 120 43.10 -26.25 35.77
CA GLU A 120 43.64 -24.92 35.52
C GLU A 120 42.96 -23.90 36.43
N GLU A 121 43.78 -23.13 37.16
CA GLU A 121 43.28 -22.00 37.93
C GLU A 121 42.91 -20.84 36.97
N VAL A 122 41.66 -20.43 37.03
CA VAL A 122 41.14 -19.36 36.14
C VAL A 122 40.47 -18.26 36.94
N SER A 123 40.62 -17.04 36.46
CA SER A 123 39.82 -15.89 36.87
C SER A 123 38.58 -15.82 36.00
N PHE A 124 37.41 -15.49 36.57
CA PHE A 124 36.14 -15.38 35.88
C PHE A 124 35.58 -13.98 36.01
N ILE A 125 35.22 -13.38 34.88
CA ILE A 125 34.57 -12.06 34.79
C ILE A 125 33.23 -12.25 34.13
N CYS A 126 32.18 -11.64 34.70
CA CYS A 126 30.84 -11.63 34.11
C CYS A 126 30.26 -10.21 34.15
N VAL A 127 29.86 -9.71 33.00
CA VAL A 127 29.28 -8.35 32.85
C VAL A 127 27.86 -8.44 32.32
N PRO A 128 26.90 -7.63 32.82
CA PRO A 128 25.51 -7.68 32.38
C PRO A 128 25.33 -7.01 31.02
N ILE A 129 24.52 -7.58 30.14
CA ILE A 129 24.02 -6.98 28.92
C ILE A 129 22.74 -6.22 29.28
N LYS A 130 22.73 -4.91 29.03
CA LYS A 130 21.60 -4.04 29.37
C LYS A 130 21.00 -3.46 28.09
N GLU A 131 19.68 -3.55 27.99
CA GLU A 131 18.87 -2.79 27.04
C GLU A 131 18.09 -1.76 27.83
N ASP A 132 18.36 -0.48 27.63
CA ASP A 132 17.84 0.64 28.44
C ASP A 132 18.11 0.43 29.96
N LYS A 133 17.09 -0.01 30.69
CA LYS A 133 17.15 -0.25 32.16
C LYS A 133 17.03 -1.74 32.52
N GLU A 134 16.71 -2.59 31.56
CA GLU A 134 16.53 -4.03 31.78
C GLU A 134 17.79 -4.83 31.44
N VAL A 135 18.05 -5.87 32.20
CA VAL A 135 19.16 -6.79 31.92
C VAL A 135 18.63 -7.94 31.07
N THR A 136 19.12 -8.04 29.84
CA THR A 136 18.68 -9.04 28.85
C THR A 136 19.61 -10.25 28.78
N GLY A 137 20.79 -10.17 29.41
CA GLY A 137 21.76 -11.26 29.41
C GLY A 137 23.04 -10.93 30.14
N ALA A 138 24.08 -11.72 29.88
CA ALA A 138 25.41 -11.48 30.39
C ALA A 138 26.50 -11.98 29.42
N LEU A 139 27.62 -11.28 29.38
CA LEU A 139 28.85 -11.73 28.76
C LEU A 139 29.78 -12.22 29.87
N SER A 140 30.27 -13.44 29.78
CA SER A 140 31.25 -13.97 30.74
C SER A 140 32.49 -14.49 30.02
N VAL A 141 33.64 -14.28 30.64
CA VAL A 141 34.96 -14.68 30.13
C VAL A 141 35.79 -15.30 31.22
N ASP A 142 36.63 -16.29 30.82
CA ASP A 142 37.64 -16.89 31.66
C ASP A 142 39.03 -16.56 31.13
N ARG A 143 39.96 -16.33 32.05
CA ARG A 143 41.38 -16.20 31.73
C ARG A 143 42.22 -16.99 32.72
N ALA A 144 43.45 -17.35 32.34
CA ALA A 144 44.40 -17.95 33.29
C ALA A 144 44.62 -17.01 34.47
N TYR A 145 44.65 -17.60 35.67
CA TYR A 145 44.88 -16.83 36.90
C TYR A 145 46.27 -16.21 36.91
N ASP A 146 46.31 -14.89 37.08
CA ASP A 146 47.54 -14.11 37.26
C ASP A 146 47.35 -13.12 38.42
N PRO A 147 48.05 -13.29 39.56
CA PRO A 147 47.91 -12.43 40.73
C PRO A 147 48.38 -10.98 40.49
N LYS A 148 49.09 -10.70 39.41
CA LYS A 148 49.57 -9.34 39.04
C LYS A 148 48.64 -8.64 38.10
N HIS A 149 47.65 -9.31 37.53
CA HIS A 149 46.74 -8.71 36.53
C HIS A 149 45.56 -7.98 37.18
N GLU A 150 45.32 -6.73 36.77
CA GLU A 150 44.19 -5.92 37.25
C GLU A 150 42.91 -6.25 36.46
N LEU A 151 42.05 -7.10 37.02
CA LEU A 151 40.79 -7.55 36.41
C LEU A 151 39.75 -6.43 36.21
N ASN A 152 39.88 -5.28 36.92
CA ASN A 152 38.96 -4.14 36.77
C ASN A 152 39.05 -3.48 35.41
N ASP A 153 40.21 -3.46 34.77
CA ASP A 153 40.36 -2.92 33.41
C ASP A 153 39.63 -3.80 32.40
N ASP A 154 39.74 -5.12 32.55
CA ASP A 154 39.00 -6.07 31.70
C ASP A 154 37.47 -5.89 31.86
N VAL A 155 36.98 -5.69 33.09
CA VAL A 155 35.55 -5.38 33.34
C VAL A 155 35.10 -4.11 32.60
N ARG A 156 35.95 -3.06 32.63
CA ARG A 156 35.63 -1.79 31.93
C ARG A 156 35.51 -2.03 30.43
N LEU A 157 36.48 -2.70 29.82
CA LEU A 157 36.50 -3.00 28.39
C LEU A 157 35.31 -3.87 27.97
N LEU A 158 35.08 -4.96 28.71
CA LEU A 158 33.92 -5.85 28.48
C LEU A 158 32.59 -5.11 28.63
N THR A 159 32.47 -4.18 29.56
CA THR A 159 31.25 -3.38 29.73
C THR A 159 30.98 -2.48 28.52
N ILE A 160 32.03 -1.89 27.93
CA ILE A 160 31.89 -1.10 26.69
C ILE A 160 31.41 -2.00 25.55
N ILE A 161 32.04 -3.15 25.36
CA ILE A 161 31.71 -4.09 24.28
C ILE A 161 30.29 -4.61 24.42
N VAL A 162 29.87 -4.96 25.61
CA VAL A 162 28.49 -5.41 25.90
C VAL A 162 27.48 -4.31 25.59
N SER A 163 27.80 -3.05 25.89
CA SER A 163 26.95 -1.91 25.53
C SER A 163 26.78 -1.77 24.01
N MET A 164 27.89 -1.95 23.25
CA MET A 164 27.82 -1.94 21.77
C MET A 164 26.97 -3.09 21.22
N ILE A 165 27.12 -4.30 21.77
CA ILE A 165 26.29 -5.45 21.39
C ILE A 165 24.81 -5.16 21.70
N GLY A 166 24.49 -4.65 22.89
CA GLY A 166 23.13 -4.33 23.29
C GLY A 166 22.45 -3.32 22.34
N GLN A 167 23.17 -2.23 21.98
CA GLN A 167 22.68 -1.24 21.02
C GLN A 167 22.43 -1.85 19.63
N ALA A 168 23.35 -2.70 19.15
CA ALA A 168 23.21 -3.36 17.86
C ALA A 168 21.97 -4.29 17.83
N VAL A 169 21.72 -5.02 18.93
CA VAL A 169 20.53 -5.88 19.09
C VAL A 169 19.25 -5.08 19.09
N GLN A 170 19.21 -3.97 19.83
CA GLN A 170 18.03 -3.10 19.91
C GLN A 170 17.66 -2.50 18.55
N LEU A 171 18.63 -1.91 17.85
CA LEU A 171 18.40 -1.32 16.51
C LEU A 171 17.85 -2.33 15.51
N ARG A 172 18.36 -3.57 15.55
CA ARG A 172 17.88 -4.65 14.67
C ARG A 172 16.45 -5.05 14.99
N ARG A 173 16.12 -5.20 16.27
CA ARG A 173 14.77 -5.54 16.72
C ARG A 173 13.75 -4.47 16.29
N GLU A 174 14.08 -3.19 16.45
CA GLU A 174 13.24 -2.09 16.01
C GLU A 174 13.05 -2.09 14.48
N ALA A 175 14.13 -2.33 13.72
CA ALA A 175 14.06 -2.44 12.26
C ALA A 175 13.17 -3.60 11.81
N GLN A 176 13.30 -4.76 12.45
CA GLN A 176 12.48 -5.94 12.13
C GLN A 176 11.00 -5.71 12.45
N VAL A 177 10.67 -5.17 13.63
CA VAL A 177 9.28 -4.84 14.01
C VAL A 177 8.67 -3.84 13.03
N LYS A 178 9.44 -2.82 12.63
CA LYS A 178 9.00 -1.84 11.64
C LYS A 178 8.74 -2.48 10.27
N GLN A 179 9.62 -3.38 9.84
CA GLN A 179 9.46 -4.09 8.56
C GLN A 179 8.23 -5.01 8.56
N GLU A 180 8.00 -5.76 9.65
CA GLU A 180 6.82 -6.61 9.80
C GLU A 180 5.52 -5.79 9.81
N ARG A 181 5.53 -4.63 10.49
CA ARG A 181 4.37 -3.73 10.49
C ARG A 181 4.07 -3.18 9.08
N LEU A 182 5.09 -2.74 8.35
CA LEU A 182 4.95 -2.27 6.98
C LEU A 182 4.47 -3.38 6.02
N ALA A 183 4.97 -4.60 6.19
CA ALA A 183 4.51 -5.75 5.40
C ALA A 183 3.03 -6.06 5.65
N LYS A 184 2.59 -6.09 6.91
CA LYS A 184 1.16 -6.30 7.27
C LYS A 184 0.27 -5.20 6.71
N GLU A 185 0.68 -3.93 6.84
CA GLU A 185 -0.10 -2.80 6.30
C GLU A 185 -0.18 -2.86 4.76
N ASN A 186 0.91 -3.23 4.09
CA ASN A 186 0.93 -3.42 2.64
C ASN A 186 -0.03 -4.51 2.18
N GLU A 187 -0.05 -5.66 2.88
CA GLU A 187 -1.00 -6.75 2.56
C GLU A 187 -2.46 -6.34 2.83
N ARG A 188 -2.72 -5.58 3.90
CA ARG A 188 -4.05 -5.03 4.17
C ARG A 188 -4.51 -4.10 3.05
N LEU A 189 -3.67 -3.13 2.66
CA LEU A 189 -3.98 -2.19 1.59
C LEU A 189 -4.20 -2.90 0.24
N LYS A 190 -3.42 -3.94 -0.06
CA LYS A 190 -3.63 -4.76 -1.26
C LYS A 190 -4.97 -5.50 -1.21
N ALA A 191 -5.37 -6.02 -0.05
CA ALA A 191 -6.65 -6.70 0.10
C ALA A 191 -7.83 -5.73 -0.08
N GLU A 192 -7.75 -4.52 0.48
CA GLU A 192 -8.75 -3.46 0.28
C GLU A 192 -8.86 -3.04 -1.19
N LEU A 193 -7.73 -2.91 -1.90
CA LEU A 193 -7.74 -2.63 -3.33
C LEU A 193 -8.37 -3.76 -4.14
N ARG A 194 -8.06 -5.03 -3.83
CA ARG A 194 -8.68 -6.18 -4.51
C ARG A 194 -10.20 -6.19 -4.34
N ASP A 195 -10.69 -5.92 -3.13
CA ASP A 195 -12.13 -5.85 -2.83
C ASP A 195 -12.79 -4.70 -3.59
N ARG A 196 -12.16 -3.50 -3.58
CA ARG A 196 -12.67 -2.32 -4.26
C ARG A 196 -12.86 -2.51 -5.77
N PHE A 197 -11.97 -3.27 -6.41
CA PHE A 197 -11.96 -3.45 -7.87
C PHE A 197 -12.46 -4.83 -8.32
N ARG A 198 -13.24 -5.53 -7.51
CA ARG A 198 -13.97 -6.71 -7.99
C ARG A 198 -14.99 -6.30 -9.06
N PRO A 199 -15.25 -7.13 -10.08
CA PRO A 199 -16.30 -6.85 -11.06
C PRO A 199 -17.66 -6.61 -10.42
N SER A 200 -17.97 -7.31 -9.32
CA SER A 200 -19.18 -7.11 -8.52
C SER A 200 -19.33 -5.72 -7.91
N ASN A 201 -18.25 -4.96 -7.80
CA ASN A 201 -18.25 -3.61 -7.23
C ASN A 201 -18.26 -2.51 -8.32
N ILE A 202 -18.23 -2.90 -9.61
CA ILE A 202 -18.51 -1.97 -10.71
C ILE A 202 -20.04 -1.88 -10.80
N ILE A 203 -20.56 -0.67 -10.61
CA ILE A 203 -22.00 -0.45 -10.55
C ILE A 203 -22.60 -0.50 -11.95
N GLY A 204 -23.58 -1.36 -12.16
CA GLY A 204 -24.32 -1.49 -13.40
C GLY A 204 -24.95 -2.87 -13.54
N ASN A 205 -26.25 -2.92 -13.82
CA ASN A 205 -27.04 -4.15 -13.99
C ASN A 205 -27.61 -4.28 -15.41
N SER A 206 -27.28 -3.35 -16.29
CA SER A 206 -27.70 -3.39 -17.70
C SER A 206 -27.11 -4.62 -18.41
N HIS A 207 -27.81 -5.10 -19.44
CA HIS A 207 -27.37 -6.21 -20.26
C HIS A 207 -25.99 -5.92 -20.95
N GLU A 208 -25.80 -4.68 -21.35
CA GLU A 208 -24.56 -4.17 -21.92
C GLU A 208 -23.39 -4.31 -20.94
N MET A 209 -23.60 -3.98 -19.66
CA MET A 209 -22.57 -4.12 -18.62
C MET A 209 -22.32 -5.59 -18.24
N GLN A 210 -23.34 -6.43 -18.27
CA GLN A 210 -23.15 -7.88 -18.04
C GLN A 210 -22.18 -8.49 -19.06
N ARG A 211 -22.29 -8.11 -20.34
CA ARG A 211 -21.33 -8.55 -21.37
C ARG A 211 -19.91 -8.13 -21.03
N VAL A 212 -19.71 -6.88 -20.56
CA VAL A 212 -18.39 -6.40 -20.12
C VAL A 212 -17.86 -7.25 -18.95
N TYR A 213 -18.70 -7.63 -17.99
CA TYR A 213 -18.29 -8.48 -16.87
C TYR A 213 -17.91 -9.89 -17.33
N ASP A 214 -18.63 -10.47 -18.29
CA ASP A 214 -18.31 -11.76 -18.86
C ASP A 214 -16.97 -11.73 -19.60
N GLU A 215 -16.72 -10.68 -20.41
CA GLU A 215 -15.44 -10.46 -21.09
C GLU A 215 -14.28 -10.27 -20.10
N ILE A 216 -14.48 -9.51 -19.01
CA ILE A 216 -13.50 -9.36 -17.92
C ILE A 216 -13.18 -10.74 -17.31
N ALA A 217 -14.20 -11.54 -17.00
CA ALA A 217 -14.01 -12.86 -16.40
C ALA A 217 -13.22 -13.79 -17.32
N GLN A 218 -13.53 -13.78 -18.62
CA GLN A 218 -12.89 -14.61 -19.64
C GLN A 218 -11.41 -14.28 -19.81
N VAL A 219 -11.08 -12.96 -19.87
CA VAL A 219 -9.71 -12.53 -20.21
C VAL A 219 -8.79 -12.38 -18.99
N SER A 220 -9.35 -12.26 -17.78
CA SER A 220 -8.56 -11.95 -16.59
C SER A 220 -7.40 -12.91 -16.35
N LYS A 221 -7.59 -14.20 -16.55
CA LYS A 221 -6.55 -15.24 -16.34
C LYS A 221 -5.53 -15.35 -17.46
N SER A 222 -5.75 -14.70 -18.62
CA SER A 222 -4.84 -14.67 -19.76
C SER A 222 -3.77 -13.60 -19.60
N ASN A 223 -2.62 -13.78 -20.28
CA ASN A 223 -1.59 -12.73 -20.44
C ASN A 223 -1.75 -11.92 -21.74
N THR A 224 -2.86 -12.09 -22.43
CA THR A 224 -3.17 -11.42 -23.70
C THR A 224 -3.24 -9.90 -23.50
N THR A 225 -2.83 -9.15 -24.54
CA THR A 225 -3.02 -7.71 -24.60
C THR A 225 -4.52 -7.39 -24.73
N ILE A 226 -5.00 -6.42 -23.97
CA ILE A 226 -6.41 -6.03 -23.96
C ILE A 226 -6.51 -4.58 -24.40
N LEU A 227 -7.48 -4.29 -25.28
CA LEU A 227 -7.82 -2.95 -25.69
C LEU A 227 -9.22 -2.57 -25.19
N ILE A 228 -9.28 -1.65 -24.23
CA ILE A 228 -10.55 -1.13 -23.69
C ILE A 228 -10.95 0.10 -24.50
N GLN A 229 -12.11 0.04 -25.14
CA GLN A 229 -12.64 1.11 -25.96
C GLN A 229 -13.93 1.68 -25.34
N GLY A 230 -14.14 2.98 -25.45
CA GLY A 230 -15.34 3.65 -24.96
C GLY A 230 -15.13 5.13 -24.78
N GLU A 231 -16.22 5.90 -24.74
CA GLU A 231 -16.18 7.35 -24.54
C GLU A 231 -15.48 7.74 -23.25
N THR A 232 -15.04 9.01 -23.18
CA THR A 232 -14.46 9.57 -21.95
C THR A 232 -15.48 9.51 -20.82
N GLY A 233 -15.03 9.12 -19.60
CA GLY A 233 -15.90 9.07 -18.43
C GLY A 233 -16.77 7.81 -18.31
N THR A 234 -16.64 6.80 -19.19
CA THR A 234 -17.43 5.55 -19.12
C THR A 234 -16.96 4.56 -18.04
N GLY A 235 -15.73 4.75 -17.49
CA GLY A 235 -15.17 3.87 -16.46
C GLY A 235 -14.11 2.88 -16.98
N LYS A 236 -13.44 3.16 -18.12
CA LYS A 236 -12.38 2.30 -18.69
C LYS A 236 -11.29 1.91 -17.69
N GLU A 237 -10.90 2.83 -16.80
CA GLU A 237 -9.89 2.57 -15.76
C GLU A 237 -10.39 1.55 -14.73
N LEU A 238 -11.65 1.60 -14.31
CA LEU A 238 -12.24 0.62 -13.40
C LEU A 238 -12.25 -0.79 -14.01
N VAL A 239 -12.53 -0.89 -15.32
CA VAL A 239 -12.46 -2.14 -16.07
C VAL A 239 -11.02 -2.68 -16.08
N ALA A 240 -10.00 -1.83 -16.33
CA ALA A 240 -8.60 -2.24 -16.30
C ALA A 240 -8.18 -2.74 -14.90
N HIS A 241 -8.59 -2.06 -13.85
CA HIS A 241 -8.38 -2.51 -12.48
C HIS A 241 -9.06 -3.85 -12.21
N ALA A 242 -10.33 -4.02 -12.61
CA ALA A 242 -11.05 -5.28 -12.45
C ALA A 242 -10.34 -6.45 -13.14
N ILE A 243 -9.83 -6.25 -14.36
CA ILE A 243 -9.04 -7.25 -15.09
C ILE A 243 -7.78 -7.63 -14.33
N HIS A 244 -7.03 -6.65 -13.81
CA HIS A 244 -5.80 -6.90 -13.07
C HIS A 244 -6.07 -7.67 -11.77
N TYR A 245 -7.00 -7.19 -10.94
CA TYR A 245 -7.26 -7.79 -9.62
C TYR A 245 -7.92 -9.18 -9.68
N ASN A 246 -8.54 -9.54 -10.80
CA ASN A 246 -9.04 -10.90 -11.05
C ASN A 246 -8.05 -11.79 -11.81
N SER A 247 -6.82 -11.30 -12.06
CA SER A 247 -5.79 -12.05 -12.79
C SER A 247 -4.83 -12.80 -11.87
N ASN A 248 -3.99 -13.65 -12.48
CA ASN A 248 -2.88 -14.31 -11.79
C ASN A 248 -1.79 -13.31 -11.33
N ARG A 249 -1.88 -12.05 -11.75
CA ARG A 249 -0.96 -10.95 -11.36
C ARG A 249 -1.58 -10.00 -10.33
N SER A 250 -2.68 -10.36 -9.67
CA SER A 250 -3.41 -9.51 -8.72
C SER A 250 -2.56 -9.04 -7.52
N GLY A 251 -1.51 -9.78 -7.15
CA GLY A 251 -0.54 -9.39 -6.10
C GLY A 251 0.69 -8.66 -6.62
N LYS A 252 0.78 -8.41 -7.93
CA LYS A 252 1.92 -7.75 -8.59
C LYS A 252 1.60 -6.27 -8.86
N PRO A 253 2.58 -5.43 -9.23
CA PRO A 253 2.33 -4.03 -9.52
C PRO A 253 1.29 -3.81 -10.63
N PHE A 254 0.38 -2.85 -10.41
CA PHE A 254 -0.46 -2.25 -11.43
C PHE A 254 0.03 -0.82 -11.65
N ILE A 255 0.67 -0.58 -12.78
CA ILE A 255 1.26 0.71 -13.11
C ILE A 255 0.40 1.37 -14.17
N LYS A 256 0.00 2.62 -13.92
CA LYS A 256 -0.76 3.46 -14.86
C LYS A 256 0.20 4.42 -15.57
N ALA A 257 0.04 4.54 -16.90
CA ALA A 257 0.65 5.56 -17.71
C ALA A 257 -0.43 6.27 -18.53
N HIS A 258 -0.52 7.58 -18.38
CA HIS A 258 -1.43 8.42 -19.14
C HIS A 258 -0.69 8.95 -20.38
N CYS A 259 -1.19 8.61 -21.56
CA CYS A 259 -0.51 8.86 -22.81
C CYS A 259 -0.96 10.16 -23.51
N ALA A 260 -2.00 10.86 -23.01
CA ALA A 260 -2.51 12.07 -23.62
C ALA A 260 -1.75 13.31 -23.18
N ALA A 261 -1.65 14.29 -24.11
CA ALA A 261 -1.27 15.69 -23.86
C ALA A 261 0.14 15.94 -23.27
N LEU A 262 1.04 14.95 -23.30
CA LEU A 262 2.43 15.17 -22.90
C LEU A 262 3.32 15.43 -24.12
N PRO A 263 4.32 16.34 -24.03
CA PRO A 263 5.37 16.45 -25.03
C PRO A 263 6.05 15.10 -25.28
N GLU A 264 6.44 14.84 -26.53
CA GLU A 264 7.00 13.55 -26.97
C GLU A 264 8.19 13.09 -26.12
N THR A 265 9.10 13.98 -25.79
CA THR A 265 10.27 13.68 -24.95
C THR A 265 9.90 13.29 -23.52
N ILE A 266 8.80 13.86 -22.99
CA ILE A 266 8.34 13.56 -21.63
C ILE A 266 7.64 12.19 -21.60
N ILE A 267 6.76 11.91 -22.57
CA ILE A 267 6.07 10.60 -22.62
C ILE A 267 7.06 9.46 -22.87
N GLU A 268 8.09 9.70 -23.69
CA GLU A 268 9.16 8.72 -23.92
C GLU A 268 9.90 8.39 -22.62
N SER A 269 10.35 9.42 -21.91
CA SER A 269 11.03 9.28 -20.62
C SER A 269 10.14 8.66 -19.54
N GLU A 270 8.86 8.99 -19.48
CA GLU A 270 7.91 8.36 -18.54
C GLU A 270 7.73 6.87 -18.84
N LEU A 271 7.55 6.48 -20.10
CA LEU A 271 7.31 5.08 -20.48
C LEU A 271 8.56 4.21 -20.34
N PHE A 272 9.69 4.68 -20.89
CA PHE A 272 10.90 3.86 -21.04
C PHE A 272 12.00 4.21 -20.03
N GLY A 273 11.90 5.35 -19.33
CA GLY A 273 12.95 5.82 -18.44
C GLY A 273 14.10 6.51 -19.19
N HIS A 274 15.05 7.05 -18.45
CA HIS A 274 16.22 7.71 -19.03
C HIS A 274 17.44 7.54 -18.13
N VAL A 275 18.62 7.57 -18.75
CA VAL A 275 19.90 7.67 -18.03
C VAL A 275 20.28 9.13 -17.79
N LYS A 276 21.18 9.36 -16.85
CA LYS A 276 21.70 10.71 -16.58
C LYS A 276 22.32 11.31 -17.85
N GLY A 277 21.92 12.53 -18.20
CA GLY A 277 22.43 13.25 -19.38
C GLY A 277 21.70 12.95 -20.69
N ALA A 278 20.64 12.15 -20.68
CA ALA A 278 19.88 11.78 -21.89
C ALA A 278 19.25 12.99 -22.62
N PHE A 279 18.90 14.04 -21.91
CA PHE A 279 18.38 15.31 -22.45
C PHE A 279 18.66 16.47 -21.48
N THR A 280 18.45 17.72 -21.93
CA THR A 280 18.61 18.92 -21.09
C THR A 280 17.66 18.87 -19.90
N GLY A 281 18.20 18.69 -18.70
CA GLY A 281 17.44 18.52 -17.46
C GLY A 281 17.45 17.10 -16.87
N ALA A 282 18.00 16.10 -17.55
CA ALA A 282 18.19 14.74 -17.04
C ALA A 282 19.37 14.67 -16.05
N THR A 283 19.19 15.17 -14.85
CA THR A 283 20.24 15.23 -13.80
C THR A 283 20.49 13.90 -13.11
N THR A 284 19.50 13.01 -13.08
CA THR A 284 19.53 11.69 -12.45
C THR A 284 18.97 10.64 -13.40
N GLU A 285 19.32 9.37 -13.17
CA GLU A 285 18.69 8.24 -13.83
C GLU A 285 17.26 8.04 -13.29
N ARG A 286 16.30 7.65 -14.15
CA ARG A 286 14.92 7.37 -13.76
C ARG A 286 14.38 6.14 -14.50
N LYS A 287 13.81 5.21 -13.72
CA LYS A 287 13.12 4.03 -14.26
C LYS A 287 11.79 4.42 -14.91
N GLY A 288 11.54 3.83 -16.09
CA GLY A 288 10.28 4.01 -16.82
C GLY A 288 9.13 3.16 -16.29
N ARG A 289 7.91 3.46 -16.76
CA ARG A 289 6.68 2.74 -16.38
C ARG A 289 6.73 1.26 -16.74
N PHE A 290 7.35 0.89 -17.86
CA PHE A 290 7.54 -0.49 -18.25
C PHE A 290 8.42 -1.27 -17.28
N GLU A 291 9.50 -0.66 -16.78
CA GLU A 291 10.39 -1.28 -15.80
C GLU A 291 9.69 -1.42 -14.43
N LEU A 292 8.97 -0.39 -13.99
CA LEU A 292 8.18 -0.41 -12.75
C LEU A 292 7.05 -1.45 -12.77
N ALA A 293 6.50 -1.73 -13.97
CA ALA A 293 5.46 -2.74 -14.16
C ALA A 293 6.00 -4.17 -14.31
N HIS A 294 7.31 -4.39 -14.19
CA HIS A 294 7.91 -5.71 -14.36
C HIS A 294 7.22 -6.77 -13.49
N SER A 295 6.92 -7.93 -14.08
CA SER A 295 6.14 -9.02 -13.49
C SER A 295 4.67 -8.69 -13.17
N GLY A 296 4.21 -7.46 -13.42
CA GLY A 296 2.87 -6.94 -13.14
C GLY A 296 2.07 -6.62 -14.41
N THR A 297 1.28 -5.56 -14.31
CA THR A 297 0.42 -5.06 -15.39
C THR A 297 0.68 -3.58 -15.62
N LEU A 298 0.84 -3.18 -16.88
CA LEU A 298 0.89 -1.78 -17.31
C LEU A 298 -0.44 -1.40 -17.95
N PHE A 299 -1.08 -0.36 -17.46
CA PHE A 299 -2.26 0.24 -18.03
C PHE A 299 -1.87 1.52 -18.79
N LEU A 300 -2.08 1.49 -20.12
CA LEU A 300 -1.83 2.61 -21.03
C LEU A 300 -3.15 3.32 -21.32
N ASP A 301 -3.38 4.46 -20.69
CA ASP A 301 -4.61 5.23 -20.88
C ASP A 301 -4.44 6.24 -22.04
N GLU A 302 -5.49 6.39 -22.84
CA GLU A 302 -5.55 7.24 -24.05
C GLU A 302 -4.45 6.91 -25.07
N ILE A 303 -4.30 5.61 -25.41
CA ILE A 303 -3.28 5.12 -26.32
C ILE A 303 -3.42 5.68 -27.75
N GLY A 304 -4.60 6.15 -28.14
CA GLY A 304 -4.84 6.78 -29.44
C GLY A 304 -4.19 8.14 -29.65
N ASP A 305 -3.60 8.72 -28.58
CA ASP A 305 -2.98 10.06 -28.61
C ASP A 305 -1.45 10.02 -28.64
N ILE A 306 -0.80 8.83 -28.67
CA ILE A 306 0.66 8.73 -28.64
C ILE A 306 1.30 9.19 -29.96
N PRO A 307 2.44 9.92 -29.88
CA PRO A 307 3.22 10.34 -31.05
C PRO A 307 3.74 9.15 -31.87
N PRO A 308 4.00 9.33 -33.19
CA PRO A 308 4.47 8.24 -34.07
C PRO A 308 5.78 7.56 -33.60
N LEU A 309 6.73 8.29 -33.03
CA LEU A 309 7.97 7.71 -32.50
C LEU A 309 7.71 6.74 -31.35
N ILE A 310 6.79 7.11 -30.47
CA ILE A 310 6.39 6.26 -29.33
C ILE A 310 5.66 5.01 -29.80
N GLN A 311 4.88 5.10 -30.88
CA GLN A 311 4.21 3.95 -31.49
C GLN A 311 5.23 2.89 -31.94
N ILE A 312 6.35 3.31 -32.54
CA ILE A 312 7.44 2.41 -32.98
C ILE A 312 8.08 1.69 -31.80
N LYS A 313 8.45 2.45 -30.75
CA LYS A 313 9.05 1.88 -29.55
C LYS A 313 8.08 0.94 -28.80
N LEU A 314 6.83 1.32 -28.70
CA LEU A 314 5.79 0.49 -28.08
C LEU A 314 5.58 -0.82 -28.83
N LEU A 315 5.56 -0.79 -30.16
CA LEU A 315 5.47 -1.98 -30.99
C LEU A 315 6.61 -2.97 -30.68
N ARG A 316 7.86 -2.49 -30.63
CA ARG A 316 9.04 -3.31 -30.27
C ARG A 316 8.85 -3.96 -28.90
N VAL A 317 8.42 -3.19 -27.89
CA VAL A 317 8.17 -3.74 -26.54
C VAL A 317 7.08 -4.81 -26.53
N LEU A 318 6.01 -4.64 -27.30
CA LEU A 318 4.91 -5.61 -27.37
C LEU A 318 5.31 -6.88 -28.11
N GLN A 319 6.28 -6.82 -29.03
CA GLN A 319 6.77 -7.96 -29.81
C GLN A 319 7.91 -8.70 -29.12
N GLU A 320 8.95 -7.98 -28.71
CA GLU A 320 10.23 -8.51 -28.24
C GLU A 320 10.33 -8.62 -26.73
N ARG A 321 9.44 -7.94 -25.99
CA ARG A 321 9.45 -7.88 -24.51
C ARG A 321 10.72 -7.23 -23.95
N GLU A 322 11.30 -6.30 -24.71
CA GLU A 322 12.49 -5.57 -24.33
C GLU A 322 12.48 -4.14 -24.91
N PHE A 323 13.26 -3.25 -24.31
CA PHE A 323 13.41 -1.87 -24.76
C PHE A 323 14.75 -1.29 -24.27
N GLU A 324 15.11 -0.10 -24.77
CA GLU A 324 16.26 0.69 -24.35
C GLU A 324 15.75 1.97 -23.68
N ARG A 325 16.42 2.38 -22.59
CA ARG A 325 16.14 3.67 -21.94
C ARG A 325 16.56 4.83 -22.83
N VAL A 326 15.97 6.00 -22.62
CA VAL A 326 16.36 7.19 -23.38
C VAL A 326 17.81 7.57 -23.05
N GLY A 327 18.64 7.68 -24.11
CA GLY A 327 20.08 7.98 -23.98
C GLY A 327 20.96 6.78 -23.64
N ASP A 328 20.41 5.56 -23.61
CA ASP A 328 21.13 4.33 -23.34
C ASP A 328 21.05 3.35 -24.53
N THR A 329 22.02 2.42 -24.60
CA THR A 329 22.06 1.33 -25.56
C THR A 329 21.87 -0.03 -24.91
N GLU A 330 21.75 -0.07 -23.57
CA GLU A 330 21.52 -1.30 -22.83
C GLU A 330 20.05 -1.74 -22.96
N THR A 331 19.86 -3.01 -23.36
CA THR A 331 18.54 -3.61 -23.54
C THR A 331 17.98 -4.10 -22.21
N VAL A 332 16.81 -3.59 -21.83
CA VAL A 332 16.08 -3.99 -20.63
C VAL A 332 14.98 -4.99 -20.97
N LYS A 333 15.08 -6.23 -20.48
CA LYS A 333 14.06 -7.27 -20.66
C LYS A 333 12.97 -7.20 -19.60
N ILE A 334 11.72 -7.29 -20.05
CA ILE A 334 10.55 -7.17 -19.17
C ILE A 334 9.52 -8.29 -19.39
N ASN A 335 8.79 -8.58 -18.33
CA ASN A 335 7.61 -9.44 -18.36
C ASN A 335 6.41 -8.63 -17.86
N VAL A 336 5.71 -7.95 -18.76
CA VAL A 336 4.60 -7.05 -18.43
C VAL A 336 3.36 -7.48 -19.21
N ARG A 337 2.21 -7.54 -18.52
CA ARG A 337 0.90 -7.63 -19.16
C ARG A 337 0.44 -6.21 -19.52
N VAL A 338 0.03 -6.00 -20.77
CA VAL A 338 -0.42 -4.68 -21.23
C VAL A 338 -1.94 -4.65 -21.36
N ILE A 339 -2.54 -3.62 -20.79
CA ILE A 339 -3.93 -3.21 -20.97
C ILE A 339 -3.90 -1.79 -21.52
N ALA A 340 -4.45 -1.58 -22.70
CA ALA A 340 -4.54 -0.25 -23.31
C ALA A 340 -5.99 0.25 -23.30
N ALA A 341 -6.19 1.55 -23.17
CA ALA A 341 -7.51 2.18 -23.25
C ALA A 341 -7.49 3.37 -24.20
N THR A 342 -8.62 3.60 -24.89
CA THR A 342 -8.80 4.76 -25.76
C THR A 342 -10.26 5.13 -25.91
N ASN A 343 -10.53 6.41 -26.12
CA ASN A 343 -11.81 6.93 -26.56
C ASN A 343 -11.84 7.19 -28.07
N ARG A 344 -10.69 7.05 -28.77
CA ARG A 344 -10.56 7.29 -30.20
C ARG A 344 -10.89 6.06 -31.03
N ASP A 345 -11.40 6.29 -32.22
CA ASP A 345 -11.59 5.28 -33.26
C ASP A 345 -10.24 5.00 -33.95
N LEU A 346 -9.52 3.98 -33.43
CA LEU A 346 -8.20 3.59 -33.96
C LEU A 346 -8.23 3.21 -35.44
N PRO A 347 -9.21 2.45 -35.98
CA PRO A 347 -9.34 2.20 -37.41
C PRO A 347 -9.34 3.48 -38.25
N THR A 348 -10.08 4.51 -37.83
CA THR A 348 -10.08 5.81 -38.51
C THR A 348 -8.70 6.48 -38.46
N LEU A 349 -7.97 6.39 -37.33
CA LEU A 349 -6.61 6.95 -37.21
C LEU A 349 -5.61 6.19 -38.08
N VAL A 350 -5.73 4.88 -38.22
CA VAL A 350 -4.92 4.05 -39.12
C VAL A 350 -5.16 4.48 -40.58
N ASN A 351 -6.41 4.61 -41.01
CA ASN A 351 -6.76 5.09 -42.34
C ASN A 351 -6.23 6.50 -42.66
N ARG A 352 -6.09 7.34 -41.65
CA ARG A 352 -5.49 8.69 -41.77
C ARG A 352 -3.96 8.69 -41.70
N GLY A 353 -3.32 7.55 -41.47
CA GLY A 353 -1.87 7.43 -41.32
C GLY A 353 -1.30 8.04 -40.02
N THR A 354 -2.15 8.41 -39.05
CA THR A 354 -1.72 8.97 -37.76
C THR A 354 -1.49 7.91 -36.69
N PHE A 355 -1.99 6.68 -36.89
CA PHE A 355 -1.72 5.52 -36.06
C PHE A 355 -1.24 4.37 -36.93
N ARG A 356 -0.20 3.67 -36.49
CA ARG A 356 0.39 2.56 -37.25
C ARG A 356 -0.51 1.33 -37.25
N GLU A 357 -0.67 0.72 -38.41
CA GLU A 357 -1.48 -0.48 -38.58
C GLU A 357 -0.93 -1.69 -37.84
N ASP A 358 0.40 -1.87 -37.83
CA ASP A 358 1.08 -2.97 -37.14
C ASP A 358 0.87 -2.90 -35.59
N LEU A 359 0.94 -1.70 -35.04
CA LEU A 359 0.65 -1.48 -33.61
C LEU A 359 -0.82 -1.72 -33.28
N PHE A 360 -1.73 -1.29 -34.17
CA PHE A 360 -3.17 -1.52 -34.00
C PHE A 360 -3.46 -3.02 -33.86
N TYR A 361 -2.99 -3.86 -34.78
CA TYR A 361 -3.21 -5.31 -34.68
C TYR A 361 -2.57 -5.94 -33.44
N ARG A 362 -1.45 -5.40 -32.96
CA ARG A 362 -0.80 -5.91 -31.75
C ARG A 362 -1.52 -5.52 -30.45
N LEU A 363 -2.26 -4.42 -30.47
CA LEU A 363 -3.10 -3.97 -29.35
C LEU A 363 -4.50 -4.59 -29.41
N HIS A 364 -5.09 -4.73 -30.59
CA HIS A 364 -6.46 -5.19 -30.84
C HIS A 364 -6.60 -6.72 -30.82
N VAL A 365 -5.99 -7.36 -29.81
CA VAL A 365 -6.06 -8.83 -29.67
C VAL A 365 -7.34 -9.24 -28.95
N PHE A 366 -7.68 -8.56 -27.87
CA PHE A 366 -8.93 -8.76 -27.15
C PHE A 366 -9.56 -7.38 -26.85
N PRO A 367 -10.49 -6.91 -27.70
CA PRO A 367 -11.19 -5.66 -27.44
C PRO A 367 -12.32 -5.83 -26.42
N ILE A 368 -12.48 -4.84 -25.53
CA ILE A 368 -13.59 -4.71 -24.60
C ILE A 368 -14.24 -3.34 -24.83
N TYR A 369 -15.53 -3.31 -25.14
CA TYR A 369 -16.27 -2.10 -25.40
C TYR A 369 -17.09 -1.70 -24.18
N VAL A 370 -16.69 -0.60 -23.50
CA VAL A 370 -17.44 -0.08 -22.37
C VAL A 370 -18.58 0.82 -22.89
N PRO A 371 -19.85 0.47 -22.64
CA PRO A 371 -20.99 1.18 -23.19
C PRO A 371 -21.10 2.58 -22.62
N GLU A 372 -21.57 3.50 -23.47
CA GLU A 372 -21.94 4.87 -23.11
C GLU A 372 -23.12 4.87 -22.14
N LEU A 373 -23.19 5.84 -21.24
CA LEU A 373 -24.22 5.88 -20.20
C LEU A 373 -25.64 5.97 -20.80
N ARG A 374 -25.81 6.67 -21.92
CA ARG A 374 -27.08 6.77 -22.64
C ARG A 374 -27.58 5.45 -23.22
N LYS A 375 -26.71 4.45 -23.43
CA LYS A 375 -27.08 3.10 -23.88
C LYS A 375 -27.42 2.15 -22.73
N ARG A 376 -27.11 2.53 -21.47
CA ARG A 376 -27.40 1.79 -20.25
C ARG A 376 -28.22 2.60 -19.25
N LYS A 377 -29.35 3.12 -19.70
CA LYS A 377 -30.19 4.06 -18.93
C LYS A 377 -30.62 3.50 -17.56
N VAL A 378 -30.88 2.19 -17.46
CA VAL A 378 -31.24 1.53 -16.20
C VAL A 378 -30.16 1.68 -15.12
N ASP A 379 -28.91 1.88 -15.52
CA ASP A 379 -27.79 2.06 -14.59
C ASP A 379 -27.68 3.50 -14.06
N ILE A 380 -28.33 4.48 -14.71
CA ILE A 380 -28.27 5.90 -14.32
C ILE A 380 -28.79 6.09 -12.89
N VAL A 381 -29.95 5.52 -12.59
CA VAL A 381 -30.55 5.64 -11.26
C VAL A 381 -29.69 4.96 -10.20
N LEU A 382 -29.20 3.76 -10.51
CA LEU A 382 -28.34 3.00 -9.61
C LEU A 382 -27.03 3.74 -9.30
N LEU A 383 -26.40 4.34 -10.33
CA LEU A 383 -25.21 5.16 -10.18
C LEU A 383 -25.50 6.45 -9.41
N ALA A 384 -26.61 7.11 -9.69
CA ALA A 384 -27.02 8.31 -9.00
C ALA A 384 -27.26 8.09 -7.50
N ASP A 385 -27.93 6.99 -7.13
CA ASP A 385 -28.16 6.61 -5.75
C ASP A 385 -26.83 6.30 -5.03
N TYR A 386 -25.92 5.59 -5.69
CA TYR A 386 -24.60 5.31 -5.14
C TYR A 386 -23.79 6.60 -4.89
N PHE A 387 -23.75 7.51 -5.86
CA PHE A 387 -23.04 8.79 -5.70
C PHE A 387 -23.70 9.67 -4.64
N LEU A 388 -25.02 9.67 -4.57
CA LEU A 388 -25.76 10.39 -3.54
C LEU A 388 -25.35 9.88 -2.14
N GLU A 389 -25.37 8.56 -1.92
CA GLU A 389 -24.98 7.98 -0.63
C GLU A 389 -23.51 8.29 -0.30
N LYS A 390 -22.61 8.19 -1.28
CA LYS A 390 -21.19 8.50 -1.12
C LYS A 390 -21.00 9.96 -0.67
N TYR A 391 -21.53 10.91 -1.42
CA TYR A 391 -21.31 12.33 -1.17
C TYR A 391 -22.12 12.88 0.02
N ALA A 392 -23.30 12.33 0.30
CA ALA A 392 -24.02 12.66 1.53
C ALA A 392 -23.22 12.28 2.79
N ARG A 393 -22.56 11.10 2.76
CA ARG A 393 -21.68 10.66 3.84
C ARG A 393 -20.43 11.54 3.95
N GLU A 394 -19.76 11.83 2.85
CA GLU A 394 -18.54 12.65 2.81
C GLU A 394 -18.80 14.09 3.28
N SER A 395 -19.96 14.66 2.91
CA SER A 395 -20.35 16.02 3.28
C SER A 395 -21.11 16.12 4.61
N SER A 396 -21.33 14.98 5.31
CA SER A 396 -22.12 14.90 6.54
C SER A 396 -23.54 15.48 6.39
N LYS A 397 -24.13 15.40 5.19
CA LYS A 397 -25.49 15.85 4.89
C LYS A 397 -26.51 14.72 5.01
N GLN A 398 -27.76 15.06 5.36
CA GLN A 398 -28.86 14.10 5.54
C GLN A 398 -29.64 13.86 4.24
N VAL A 399 -29.03 14.08 3.06
CA VAL A 399 -29.66 13.85 1.77
C VAL A 399 -29.78 12.34 1.54
N ARG A 400 -31.01 11.86 1.24
CA ARG A 400 -31.32 10.42 1.17
C ARG A 400 -31.85 9.94 -0.18
N ARG A 401 -32.40 10.84 -1.01
CA ARG A 401 -33.06 10.42 -2.25
C ARG A 401 -33.12 11.56 -3.27
N LEU A 402 -33.35 11.15 -4.52
CA LEU A 402 -33.74 12.07 -5.61
C LEU A 402 -35.28 12.15 -5.69
N SER A 403 -35.80 13.31 -6.06
CA SER A 403 -37.22 13.46 -6.43
C SER A 403 -37.53 12.74 -7.74
N SER A 404 -38.80 12.38 -7.97
CA SER A 404 -39.22 11.73 -9.22
C SER A 404 -38.88 12.59 -10.44
N ALA A 405 -39.14 13.91 -10.39
CA ALA A 405 -38.81 14.82 -11.45
C ALA A 405 -37.28 14.95 -11.67
N GLY A 406 -36.46 14.84 -10.59
CA GLY A 406 -35.00 14.79 -10.70
C GLY A 406 -34.54 13.51 -11.41
N ILE A 407 -35.11 12.37 -11.09
CA ILE A 407 -34.81 11.09 -11.76
C ILE A 407 -35.17 11.17 -13.24
N ASP A 408 -36.36 11.69 -13.59
CA ASP A 408 -36.80 11.81 -14.99
C ASP A 408 -35.86 12.70 -15.81
N MET A 409 -35.34 13.76 -15.21
CA MET A 409 -34.32 14.62 -15.84
C MET A 409 -33.01 13.85 -16.07
N LEU A 410 -32.50 13.11 -15.07
CA LEU A 410 -31.29 12.33 -15.24
C LEU A 410 -31.45 11.25 -16.31
N MET A 411 -32.59 10.58 -16.39
CA MET A 411 -32.91 9.54 -17.38
C MET A 411 -33.06 10.08 -18.82
N SER A 412 -33.44 11.34 -18.97
CA SER A 412 -33.69 11.98 -20.26
C SER A 412 -32.44 12.60 -20.88
N TYR A 413 -31.41 12.90 -20.07
CA TYR A 413 -30.21 13.57 -20.53
C TYR A 413 -29.24 12.63 -21.28
N HIS A 414 -28.45 13.16 -22.20
CA HIS A 414 -27.60 12.38 -23.11
C HIS A 414 -26.24 11.99 -22.52
N TRP A 415 -25.82 12.60 -21.42
CA TRP A 415 -24.58 12.31 -20.69
C TRP A 415 -23.33 12.28 -21.57
N PRO A 416 -22.94 13.38 -22.26
CA PRO A 416 -21.72 13.38 -23.08
C PRO A 416 -20.45 13.12 -22.28
N GLY A 417 -20.39 13.46 -21.00
CA GLY A 417 -19.31 13.13 -20.08
C GLY A 417 -19.51 11.81 -19.31
N ASN A 418 -20.56 11.06 -19.67
CA ASN A 418 -20.87 9.72 -19.12
C ASN A 418 -20.95 9.70 -17.58
N VAL A 419 -20.36 8.69 -16.94
CA VAL A 419 -20.42 8.49 -15.48
C VAL A 419 -19.69 9.60 -14.72
N ARG A 420 -18.61 10.15 -15.29
CA ARG A 420 -17.86 11.24 -14.65
C ARG A 420 -18.71 12.52 -14.56
N GLU A 421 -19.49 12.81 -15.60
CA GLU A 421 -20.41 13.95 -15.57
C GLU A 421 -21.55 13.71 -14.57
N LEU A 422 -22.15 12.51 -14.56
CA LEU A 422 -23.19 12.13 -13.60
C LEU A 422 -22.69 12.26 -12.16
N GLU A 423 -21.49 11.77 -11.87
CA GLU A 423 -20.85 11.89 -10.56
C GLU A 423 -20.73 13.35 -10.12
N ASN A 424 -20.18 14.22 -10.97
CA ASN A 424 -20.04 15.65 -10.68
C ASN A 424 -21.40 16.35 -10.48
N VAL A 425 -22.41 15.97 -11.25
CA VAL A 425 -23.77 16.51 -11.13
C VAL A 425 -24.39 16.14 -9.79
N ILE A 426 -24.29 14.89 -9.37
CA ILE A 426 -24.84 14.44 -8.09
C ILE A 426 -24.05 15.03 -6.91
N GLU A 427 -22.72 15.09 -6.97
CA GLU A 427 -21.89 15.74 -5.96
C GLU A 427 -22.33 17.19 -5.73
N ARG A 428 -22.45 17.95 -6.81
CA ARG A 428 -22.94 19.34 -6.75
C ARG A 428 -24.36 19.43 -6.18
N ALA A 429 -25.26 18.55 -6.59
CA ALA A 429 -26.63 18.55 -6.13
C ALA A 429 -26.73 18.25 -4.63
N VAL A 430 -25.93 17.33 -4.11
CA VAL A 430 -25.82 17.05 -2.67
C VAL A 430 -25.34 18.28 -1.91
N LEU A 431 -24.33 19.00 -2.43
CA LEU A 431 -23.82 20.21 -1.79
C LEU A 431 -24.86 21.34 -1.74
N LEU A 432 -25.72 21.45 -2.75
CA LEU A 432 -26.76 22.48 -2.84
C LEU A 432 -28.04 22.12 -2.09
N ALA A 433 -28.31 20.84 -1.86
CA ALA A 433 -29.52 20.40 -1.16
C ALA A 433 -29.54 20.90 0.29
N GLU A 434 -30.65 21.53 0.70
CA GLU A 434 -30.90 22.03 2.05
C GLU A 434 -31.70 21.05 2.91
N ASP A 435 -32.43 20.13 2.27
CA ASP A 435 -33.28 19.10 2.86
C ASP A 435 -32.82 17.69 2.45
N ASP A 436 -33.61 16.65 2.76
CA ASP A 436 -33.26 15.25 2.53
C ASP A 436 -33.49 14.77 1.08
N VAL A 437 -33.89 15.68 0.16
CA VAL A 437 -34.28 15.35 -1.23
C VAL A 437 -33.56 16.25 -2.24
N ILE A 438 -32.97 15.63 -3.28
CA ILE A 438 -32.48 16.39 -4.45
C ILE A 438 -33.64 16.67 -5.38
N HIS A 439 -33.95 17.95 -5.58
CA HIS A 439 -34.97 18.45 -6.49
C HIS A 439 -34.36 18.92 -7.81
N PRO A 440 -35.15 19.09 -8.89
CA PRO A 440 -34.67 19.58 -10.18
C PRO A 440 -33.84 20.87 -10.12
N HIS A 441 -34.19 21.79 -9.25
CA HIS A 441 -33.47 23.07 -9.11
C HIS A 441 -32.08 22.95 -8.49
N HIS A 442 -31.75 21.79 -7.83
CA HIS A 442 -30.39 21.48 -7.39
C HIS A 442 -29.52 20.96 -8.54
N LEU A 443 -30.14 20.48 -9.64
CA LEU A 443 -29.43 19.99 -10.81
C LEU A 443 -28.98 21.15 -11.72
N PRO A 444 -27.88 20.99 -12.48
CA PRO A 444 -27.38 22.02 -13.36
C PRO A 444 -28.42 22.47 -14.39
N PRO A 445 -28.43 23.77 -14.74
CA PRO A 445 -29.35 24.31 -15.77
C PRO A 445 -29.26 23.60 -17.13
N THR A 446 -28.10 23.02 -17.46
CA THR A 446 -27.89 22.23 -18.69
C THR A 446 -28.80 21.01 -18.78
N LEU A 447 -29.18 20.40 -17.65
CA LEU A 447 -30.14 19.31 -17.63
C LEU A 447 -31.58 19.80 -17.71
N GLN A 448 -31.83 21.10 -17.48
CA GLN A 448 -33.16 21.71 -17.43
C GLN A 448 -33.60 22.25 -18.79
N THR A 449 -32.70 22.37 -19.78
CA THR A 449 -33.02 22.93 -21.11
C THR A 449 -33.68 21.88 -21.99
N ALA A 450 -34.67 22.29 -22.76
CA ALA A 450 -35.42 21.42 -23.69
C ALA A 450 -34.51 20.74 -24.73
N ASP A 451 -33.44 21.39 -25.16
CA ASP A 451 -32.43 20.83 -26.09
C ASP A 451 -31.64 19.64 -25.47
N ALA A 452 -31.41 19.67 -24.17
CA ALA A 452 -30.71 18.60 -23.44
C ALA A 452 -31.58 17.34 -23.31
N ILE A 453 -32.89 17.47 -23.34
CA ILE A 453 -33.85 16.37 -23.14
C ILE A 453 -34.29 15.78 -24.48
N GLY A 454 -33.99 16.46 -25.62
CA GLY A 454 -34.45 16.05 -26.95
C GLY A 454 -35.99 16.13 -27.13
N THR A 455 -36.67 16.66 -26.13
CA THR A 455 -38.10 16.91 -26.13
C THR A 455 -38.37 18.34 -26.51
N LYS A 456 -38.97 18.57 -27.69
CA LYS A 456 -39.67 19.83 -27.92
C LYS A 456 -40.64 20.02 -26.76
N MET A 457 -40.56 21.17 -26.07
CA MET A 457 -41.60 21.56 -25.10
C MET A 457 -42.96 21.45 -25.77
N GLN A 458 -43.65 20.33 -25.60
CA GLN A 458 -45.04 20.14 -26.06
C GLN A 458 -45.92 20.41 -24.86
N GLY A 459 -46.45 21.63 -24.82
CA GLY A 459 -47.42 22.04 -23.84
C GLY A 459 -47.48 23.57 -23.69
N ASP A 460 -48.66 24.08 -23.44
CA ASP A 460 -48.88 25.46 -23.01
C ASP A 460 -48.42 25.62 -21.53
N LEU A 461 -48.25 26.86 -21.08
CA LEU A 461 -47.85 27.18 -19.72
C LEU A 461 -48.71 26.47 -18.68
N LYS A 462 -49.98 26.26 -18.95
CA LYS A 462 -50.94 25.61 -18.05
C LYS A 462 -50.60 24.13 -17.86
N SER A 463 -50.30 23.39 -18.94
CA SER A 463 -49.93 21.97 -18.86
C SER A 463 -48.59 21.74 -18.15
N LEU A 464 -47.62 22.64 -18.32
CA LEU A 464 -46.34 22.63 -17.63
C LEU A 464 -46.48 22.87 -16.12
N VAL A 465 -47.31 23.86 -15.74
CA VAL A 465 -47.61 24.14 -14.33
C VAL A 465 -48.37 22.97 -13.69
N GLU A 466 -49.32 22.38 -14.41
CA GLU A 466 -50.09 21.23 -13.94
C GLU A 466 -49.19 19.98 -13.75
N SER A 467 -48.25 19.75 -14.65
CA SER A 467 -47.26 18.65 -14.50
C SER A 467 -46.38 18.87 -13.27
N TYR A 468 -45.82 20.07 -13.10
CA TYR A 468 -44.98 20.39 -11.94
C TYR A 468 -45.75 20.26 -10.61
N GLU A 469 -46.99 20.72 -10.60
CA GLU A 469 -47.85 20.59 -9.43
C GLU A 469 -48.22 19.14 -9.11
N ALA A 470 -48.43 18.29 -10.12
CA ALA A 470 -48.65 16.87 -9.95
C ALA A 470 -47.45 16.17 -9.35
N ASP A 471 -46.21 16.55 -9.74
CA ASP A 471 -44.96 15.99 -9.22
C ASP A 471 -44.76 16.38 -7.76
N LEU A 472 -44.97 17.63 -7.37
CA LEU A 472 -44.92 18.09 -5.98
C LEU A 472 -45.88 17.30 -5.08
N VAL A 473 -47.13 17.11 -5.55
CA VAL A 473 -48.15 16.32 -4.83
C VAL A 473 -47.73 14.86 -4.68
N ARG A 474 -47.11 14.26 -5.71
CA ARG A 474 -46.65 12.88 -5.73
C ARG A 474 -45.49 12.69 -4.74
N ASP A 475 -44.51 13.61 -4.74
CA ASP A 475 -43.36 13.57 -3.85
C ASP A 475 -43.74 13.76 -2.37
N ALA A 476 -44.65 14.71 -2.09
CA ALA A 476 -45.19 14.91 -0.76
C ALA A 476 -45.93 13.66 -0.21
N LEU A 477 -46.67 12.95 -1.07
CA LEU A 477 -47.33 11.70 -0.70
C LEU A 477 -46.33 10.56 -0.48
N LYS A 478 -45.28 10.46 -1.30
CA LYS A 478 -44.19 9.49 -1.08
C LYS A 478 -43.47 9.74 0.25
N SER A 479 -43.08 10.96 0.54
CA SER A 479 -42.34 11.31 1.78
C SER A 479 -43.18 11.05 3.05
N THR A 480 -44.49 11.17 2.95
CA THR A 480 -45.43 10.95 4.06
C THR A 480 -46.09 9.57 4.06
N ARG A 481 -45.58 8.60 3.29
CA ARG A 481 -46.12 7.23 3.14
C ARG A 481 -47.63 7.22 2.86
N GLY A 482 -48.09 8.09 1.96
CA GLY A 482 -49.48 8.19 1.58
C GLY A 482 -50.38 8.95 2.54
N ASN A 483 -49.88 9.53 3.61
CA ASN A 483 -50.65 10.32 4.57
C ASN A 483 -51.03 11.69 4.00
N MET A 484 -52.27 11.84 3.55
CA MET A 484 -52.83 13.05 2.91
C MET A 484 -52.72 14.31 3.80
N ALA A 485 -52.92 14.16 5.13
CA ALA A 485 -52.92 15.29 6.05
C ALA A 485 -51.50 15.83 6.29
N SER A 486 -50.52 14.90 6.40
CA SER A 486 -49.11 15.24 6.54
C SER A 486 -48.54 15.82 5.25
N ALA A 487 -48.89 15.26 4.07
CA ALA A 487 -48.50 15.77 2.76
C ALA A 487 -49.07 17.17 2.49
N ALA A 488 -50.30 17.44 2.91
CA ALA A 488 -50.90 18.78 2.81
C ALA A 488 -50.12 19.81 3.64
N ARG A 489 -49.74 19.45 4.88
CA ARG A 489 -48.95 20.32 5.77
C ARG A 489 -47.54 20.60 5.21
N SER A 490 -46.86 19.58 4.65
CA SER A 490 -45.52 19.77 4.08
C SER A 490 -45.51 20.69 2.85
N LEU A 491 -46.63 20.76 2.09
CA LEU A 491 -46.79 21.67 0.97
C LEU A 491 -47.48 23.00 1.36
N GLY A 492 -47.66 23.31 2.62
CA GLY A 492 -48.30 24.56 3.08
C GLY A 492 -49.75 24.70 2.60
N THR A 493 -50.49 23.55 2.37
CA THR A 493 -51.83 23.59 1.83
C THR A 493 -52.84 22.82 2.73
N SER A 494 -54.13 22.98 2.43
CA SER A 494 -55.18 22.25 3.19
C SER A 494 -55.36 20.81 2.67
N GLN A 495 -55.79 19.90 3.54
CA GLN A 495 -56.13 18.52 3.16
C GLN A 495 -57.22 18.45 2.07
N ARG A 496 -58.14 19.41 2.04
CA ARG A 496 -59.15 19.52 1.01
C ARG A 496 -58.58 19.84 -0.36
N ILE A 497 -57.61 20.77 -0.44
CA ILE A 497 -56.90 21.14 -1.67
C ILE A 497 -56.03 19.97 -2.12
N MET A 498 -55.30 19.32 -1.21
CA MET A 498 -54.52 18.12 -1.50
C MET A 498 -55.39 17.01 -2.10
N GLY A 499 -56.54 16.74 -1.51
CA GLY A 499 -57.48 15.73 -2.03
C GLY A 499 -58.03 16.05 -3.42
N TYR A 500 -58.32 17.33 -3.70
CA TYR A 500 -58.70 17.80 -5.04
C TYR A 500 -57.60 17.57 -6.06
N LYS A 501 -56.32 17.92 -5.72
CA LYS A 501 -55.18 17.77 -6.63
C LYS A 501 -54.84 16.31 -6.88
N VAL A 502 -54.89 15.45 -5.86
CA VAL A 502 -54.73 14.01 -5.98
C VAL A 502 -55.76 13.41 -6.95
N LYS A 503 -57.03 13.81 -6.83
CA LYS A 503 -58.07 13.38 -7.73
C LYS A 503 -57.90 13.93 -9.14
N LYS A 504 -57.55 15.25 -9.29
CA LYS A 504 -57.30 15.91 -10.56
C LYS A 504 -56.18 15.24 -11.37
N TYR A 505 -55.10 14.85 -10.72
CA TYR A 505 -53.90 14.28 -11.37
C TYR A 505 -53.89 12.75 -11.35
N GLY A 506 -54.98 12.06 -10.90
CA GLY A 506 -55.09 10.61 -10.92
C GLY A 506 -54.09 9.86 -10.03
N ILE A 507 -53.52 10.53 -8.99
CA ILE A 507 -52.49 9.97 -8.10
C ILE A 507 -53.16 8.99 -7.12
N ARG A 508 -52.59 7.78 -6.94
CA ARG A 508 -53.10 6.77 -6.01
C ARG A 508 -52.30 6.77 -4.71
N PRO A 509 -52.81 7.32 -3.58
CA PRO A 509 -52.09 7.43 -2.33
C PRO A 509 -51.62 6.10 -1.73
N LYS A 510 -52.40 5.00 -1.98
CA LYS A 510 -52.12 3.66 -1.43
C LYS A 510 -50.94 2.92 -2.08
N GLN A 511 -50.41 3.35 -3.19
CA GLN A 511 -49.25 2.72 -3.83
C GLN A 511 -47.90 3.08 -3.17
N HIS A 512 -47.91 3.92 -2.14
CA HIS A 512 -46.70 4.41 -1.45
C HIS A 512 -46.58 3.93 0.00
N ASN A 513 -47.31 2.85 0.35
CA ASN A 513 -47.29 2.22 1.68
C ASN A 513 -46.28 1.04 1.81
N ALA A 514 -45.35 0.86 0.85
CA ALA A 514 -44.31 -0.18 0.90
C ALA A 514 -42.98 0.41 1.31
#